data_ca07974a1b6313a8784ccd0cf40c1430
#
_entry.id   ca07974a1b6313a8784ccd0cf40c1430
#
_cell.length_a   1.000
_cell.length_b   1.000
_cell.length_c   1.000
_cell.angle_alpha   90.00
_cell.angle_beta   90.00
_cell.angle_gamma   90.00
#
_symmetry.space_group_name_H-M   'P 1'
#
loop_
_entity.id
_entity.type
_entity.pdbx_description
1 polymer ?
#
loop_
_entity_poly.entity_id
_entity_poly.type
_entity_poly.pdbx_seq_one_letter_code
_entity_poly.pdbx_strand_id
1 'polypeptide(L)'
;MIETTRPELVAYQEERLAKFVNENQKLDKGQIVFAGDSITEFFALKKYLGRDFPLVNRGIAGTDSVWLLEHLKEQVLDLEPSKLVLLIGINDIGRGYPIRDIVNRISDIIMTVRQESLLTEVYLLSVFPVSEKSQYAAKVKIRNNASVGELNQQLAVLPGVTYVDLYDYLTDAQGQLNDTYTTDGLHLSPQGYQVLAEPIKKEILE
;
A
#
# COMPACT_ATOMS: atom_id res chain seq x y z
N MET A 1 17.83 11.89 -4.79
CA MET A 1 18.72 10.74 -4.41
C MET A 1 17.89 9.49 -4.40
N ILE A 2 18.35 8.42 -5.06
CA ILE A 2 17.69 7.09 -5.07
C ILE A 2 17.71 6.51 -3.65
N GLU A 3 16.63 5.83 -3.28
CA GLU A 3 16.54 5.16 -2.00
C GLU A 3 17.24 3.80 -2.02
N THR A 4 18.06 3.55 -1.00
CA THR A 4 18.71 2.26 -0.79
C THR A 4 18.20 1.62 0.49
N THR A 5 18.02 0.31 0.49
CA THR A 5 17.62 -0.42 1.69
C THR A 5 18.83 -0.62 2.61
N ARG A 6 18.69 -0.25 3.87
CA ARG A 6 19.73 -0.45 4.88
C ARG A 6 19.59 -1.83 5.52
N PRO A 7 20.70 -2.45 5.99
CA PRO A 7 20.63 -3.78 6.62
C PRO A 7 19.64 -3.87 7.79
N GLU A 8 19.53 -2.81 8.60
CA GLU A 8 18.60 -2.76 9.74
C GLU A 8 17.13 -2.79 9.27
N LEU A 9 16.84 -2.18 8.11
CA LEU A 9 15.50 -2.23 7.52
C LEU A 9 15.19 -3.61 6.98
N VAL A 10 16.16 -4.29 6.37
CA VAL A 10 15.99 -5.68 5.90
C VAL A 10 15.68 -6.60 7.09
N ALA A 11 16.47 -6.53 8.15
CA ALA A 11 16.25 -7.33 9.36
C ALA A 11 14.85 -7.07 9.97
N TYR A 12 14.41 -5.82 10.00
CA TYR A 12 13.05 -5.47 10.43
C TYR A 12 11.97 -6.10 9.54
N GLN A 13 12.15 -6.05 8.22
CA GLN A 13 11.19 -6.62 7.26
C GLN A 13 11.06 -8.14 7.44
N GLU A 14 12.19 -8.83 7.61
CA GLU A 14 12.23 -10.27 7.85
C GLU A 14 11.58 -10.65 9.19
N GLU A 15 11.87 -9.92 10.27
CA GLU A 15 11.26 -10.13 11.57
C GLU A 15 9.73 -9.94 11.51
N ARG A 16 9.28 -8.90 10.82
CA ARG A 16 7.87 -8.62 10.66
C ARG A 16 7.15 -9.69 9.83
N LEU A 17 7.78 -10.18 8.76
CA LEU A 17 7.25 -11.29 7.97
C LEU A 17 7.17 -12.57 8.80
N ALA A 18 8.20 -12.90 9.57
CA ALA A 18 8.19 -14.07 10.47
C ALA A 18 7.06 -13.98 11.53
N LYS A 19 6.77 -12.77 12.01
CA LYS A 19 5.61 -12.53 12.88
C LYS A 19 4.30 -12.85 12.17
N PHE A 20 4.14 -12.43 10.89
CA PHE A 20 2.95 -12.74 10.12
C PHE A 20 2.77 -14.24 9.91
N VAL A 21 3.83 -14.98 9.61
CA VAL A 21 3.78 -16.46 9.50
C VAL A 21 3.22 -17.10 10.78
N ASN A 22 3.68 -16.65 11.95
CA ASN A 22 3.19 -17.14 13.23
C ASN A 22 1.73 -16.74 13.51
N GLU A 23 1.32 -15.54 13.13
CA GLU A 23 -0.05 -15.04 13.29
C GLU A 23 -1.02 -15.76 12.34
N ASN A 24 -0.61 -16.04 11.10
CA ASN A 24 -1.43 -16.70 10.08
C ASN A 24 -1.95 -18.07 10.55
N GLN A 25 -1.19 -18.76 11.41
CA GLN A 25 -1.59 -20.05 11.98
C GLN A 25 -2.76 -19.94 12.99
N LYS A 26 -3.04 -18.73 13.48
CA LYS A 26 -4.02 -18.48 14.55
C LYS A 26 -5.23 -17.68 14.07
N LEU A 27 -5.14 -17.09 12.89
CA LEU A 27 -6.21 -16.31 12.30
C LEU A 27 -7.13 -17.20 11.46
N ASP A 28 -8.43 -16.92 11.53
CA ASP A 28 -9.39 -17.52 10.62
C ASP A 28 -9.12 -17.08 9.18
N LYS A 29 -9.47 -17.94 8.23
CA LYS A 29 -9.46 -17.59 6.80
C LYS A 29 -10.57 -16.59 6.47
N GLY A 30 -10.50 -15.97 5.30
CA GLY A 30 -11.55 -15.07 4.84
C GLY A 30 -11.47 -13.66 5.44
N GLN A 31 -10.33 -13.28 6.02
CA GLN A 31 -10.11 -11.92 6.54
C GLN A 31 -10.10 -10.88 5.40
N ILE A 32 -10.31 -9.61 5.75
CA ILE A 32 -10.05 -8.47 4.86
C ILE A 32 -8.60 -8.02 5.09
N VAL A 33 -7.72 -8.34 4.15
CA VAL A 33 -6.28 -8.11 4.29
C VAL A 33 -5.87 -6.82 3.61
N PHE A 34 -5.25 -5.92 4.36
CA PHE A 34 -4.59 -4.72 3.84
C PHE A 34 -3.10 -5.02 3.71
N ALA A 35 -2.59 -5.09 2.47
CA ALA A 35 -1.19 -5.36 2.18
C ALA A 35 -0.50 -4.18 1.48
N GLY A 36 0.77 -3.98 1.78
CA GLY A 36 1.57 -2.89 1.22
C GLY A 36 2.78 -2.55 2.07
N ASP A 37 3.22 -1.32 1.95
CA ASP A 37 4.42 -0.77 2.59
C ASP A 37 4.16 -0.08 3.96
N SER A 38 4.99 0.92 4.30
CA SER A 38 4.86 1.69 5.55
C SER A 38 3.53 2.43 5.67
N ILE A 39 2.96 2.89 4.56
CA ILE A 39 1.68 3.61 4.59
C ILE A 39 0.57 2.66 5.05
N THR A 40 0.58 1.43 4.58
CA THR A 40 -0.33 0.38 5.06
C THR A 40 0.01 -0.04 6.48
N GLU A 41 1.29 -0.26 6.80
CA GLU A 41 1.71 -0.67 8.14
C GLU A 41 1.23 0.28 9.23
N PHE A 42 1.37 1.59 9.01
CA PHE A 42 1.01 2.63 9.99
C PHE A 42 -0.49 2.93 10.03
N PHE A 43 -1.27 2.34 9.13
CA PHE A 43 -2.72 2.48 9.15
C PHE A 43 -3.32 1.65 10.30
N ALA A 44 -3.70 2.31 11.37
CA ALA A 44 -4.38 1.68 12.51
C ALA A 44 -5.83 1.31 12.12
N LEU A 45 -6.01 0.27 11.28
CA LEU A 45 -7.27 -0.09 10.62
C LEU A 45 -8.48 -0.06 11.55
N LYS A 46 -8.39 -0.79 12.69
CA LYS A 46 -9.52 -0.86 13.65
C LYS A 46 -9.86 0.45 14.32
N LYS A 47 -8.91 1.40 14.38
CA LYS A 47 -9.16 2.74 14.91
C LYS A 47 -9.97 3.60 13.95
N TYR A 48 -9.64 3.53 12.65
CA TYR A 48 -10.22 4.41 11.64
C TYR A 48 -11.41 3.78 10.91
N LEU A 49 -11.36 2.48 10.66
CA LEU A 49 -12.38 1.75 9.89
C LEU A 49 -13.42 1.04 10.76
N GLY A 50 -13.20 0.96 12.09
CA GLY A 50 -14.07 0.27 13.00
C GLY A 50 -13.60 -1.14 13.36
N ARG A 51 -14.35 -1.81 14.24
CA ARG A 51 -14.02 -3.15 14.76
C ARG A 51 -14.97 -4.24 14.29
N ASP A 52 -15.98 -3.85 13.51
CA ASP A 52 -17.04 -4.75 13.05
C ASP A 52 -16.61 -5.60 11.84
N PHE A 53 -15.49 -5.24 11.22
CA PHE A 53 -14.92 -5.95 10.08
C PHE A 53 -13.71 -6.79 10.52
N PRO A 54 -13.47 -7.98 9.90
CA PRO A 54 -12.33 -8.84 10.19
C PRO A 54 -11.05 -8.32 9.51
N LEU A 55 -10.57 -7.14 9.94
CA LEU A 55 -9.45 -6.42 9.33
C LEU A 55 -8.10 -6.95 9.81
N VAL A 56 -7.22 -7.26 8.87
CA VAL A 56 -5.83 -7.68 9.12
C VAL A 56 -4.86 -6.76 8.36
N ASN A 57 -3.92 -6.17 9.10
CA ASN A 57 -2.87 -5.33 8.52
C ASN A 57 -1.64 -6.18 8.21
N ARG A 58 -1.25 -6.22 6.95
CA ARG A 58 -0.06 -6.89 6.42
C ARG A 58 0.89 -5.93 5.71
N GLY A 59 0.91 -4.67 6.14
CA GLY A 59 1.91 -3.69 5.71
C GLY A 59 3.27 -3.95 6.33
N ILE A 60 4.35 -3.75 5.54
CA ILE A 60 5.75 -3.83 5.98
C ILE A 60 6.51 -2.61 5.48
N ALA A 61 7.04 -1.81 6.41
CA ALA A 61 7.71 -0.56 6.07
C ALA A 61 8.92 -0.76 5.16
N GLY A 62 9.03 0.11 4.15
CA GLY A 62 10.14 0.13 3.20
C GLY A 62 10.11 -0.97 2.14
N THR A 63 9.09 -1.83 2.12
CA THR A 63 8.92 -2.83 1.04
C THR A 63 8.40 -2.18 -0.24
N ASP A 64 8.64 -2.84 -1.35
CA ASP A 64 8.20 -2.47 -2.69
C ASP A 64 7.45 -3.63 -3.37
N SER A 65 7.12 -3.47 -4.64
CA SER A 65 6.42 -4.50 -5.40
C SER A 65 7.26 -5.78 -5.59
N VAL A 66 8.59 -5.68 -5.59
CA VAL A 66 9.48 -6.86 -5.67
C VAL A 66 9.34 -7.71 -4.41
N TRP A 67 9.52 -7.07 -3.24
CA TRP A 67 9.34 -7.75 -1.96
C TRP A 67 7.98 -8.42 -1.84
N LEU A 68 6.92 -7.67 -2.14
CA LEU A 68 5.56 -8.18 -1.97
C LEU A 68 5.28 -9.38 -2.88
N LEU A 69 5.77 -9.36 -4.13
CA LEU A 69 5.62 -10.49 -5.04
C LEU A 69 6.37 -11.74 -4.53
N GLU A 70 7.60 -11.56 -4.02
CA GLU A 70 8.42 -12.64 -3.47
C GLU A 70 7.84 -13.28 -2.19
N HIS A 71 7.10 -12.49 -1.39
CA HIS A 71 6.54 -12.92 -0.09
C HIS A 71 5.00 -12.91 -0.06
N LEU A 72 4.38 -12.96 -1.24
CA LEU A 72 2.92 -12.87 -1.37
C LEU A 72 2.20 -13.98 -0.62
N LYS A 73 2.80 -15.17 -0.57
CA LYS A 73 2.23 -16.32 0.14
C LYS A 73 2.05 -16.01 1.63
N GLU A 74 3.13 -15.65 2.30
CA GLU A 74 3.15 -15.43 3.75
C GLU A 74 2.41 -14.15 4.13
N GLN A 75 2.51 -13.12 3.30
CA GLN A 75 1.93 -11.81 3.58
C GLN A 75 0.43 -11.77 3.30
N VAL A 76 -0.07 -12.54 2.32
CA VAL A 76 -1.46 -12.48 1.85
C VAL A 76 -2.13 -13.84 1.74
N LEU A 77 -1.58 -14.76 0.91
CA LEU A 77 -2.31 -15.94 0.45
C LEU A 77 -2.57 -16.96 1.55
N ASP A 78 -1.69 -17.07 2.55
CA ASP A 78 -1.88 -17.96 3.70
C ASP A 78 -3.14 -17.62 4.51
N LEU A 79 -3.72 -16.44 4.36
CA LEU A 79 -4.97 -16.03 5.01
C LEU A 79 -6.21 -16.32 4.16
N GLU A 80 -6.05 -16.72 2.90
CA GLU A 80 -7.18 -16.94 1.96
C GLU A 80 -8.21 -15.79 2.08
N PRO A 81 -7.79 -14.54 1.83
CA PRO A 81 -8.61 -13.38 2.18
C PRO A 81 -9.91 -13.33 1.38
N SER A 82 -11.00 -12.86 2.00
CA SER A 82 -12.21 -12.51 1.26
C SER A 82 -12.02 -11.26 0.41
N LYS A 83 -11.28 -10.27 0.95
CA LYS A 83 -10.88 -9.05 0.24
C LYS A 83 -9.39 -8.77 0.47
N LEU A 84 -8.67 -8.45 -0.59
CA LEU A 84 -7.32 -7.90 -0.55
C LEU A 84 -7.37 -6.43 -0.92
N VAL A 85 -6.93 -5.57 -0.02
CA VAL A 85 -6.74 -4.14 -0.26
C VAL A 85 -5.26 -3.87 -0.40
N LEU A 86 -4.82 -3.56 -1.62
CA LEU A 86 -3.42 -3.43 -1.99
C LEU A 86 -3.04 -1.97 -2.20
N LEU A 87 -1.98 -1.51 -1.51
CA LEU A 87 -1.35 -0.21 -1.70
C LEU A 87 0.16 -0.39 -1.75
N ILE A 88 0.76 -0.30 -2.94
CA ILE A 88 2.19 -0.50 -3.17
C ILE A 88 2.65 0.32 -4.40
N GLY A 89 3.93 0.71 -4.46
CA GLY A 89 4.52 1.38 -5.63
C GLY A 89 5.30 2.64 -5.30
N ILE A 90 5.04 3.31 -4.17
CA ILE A 90 5.74 4.56 -3.83
C ILE A 90 7.23 4.31 -3.52
N ASN A 91 7.59 3.15 -2.97
CA ASN A 91 8.98 2.78 -2.73
C ASN A 91 9.69 2.34 -4.00
N ASP A 92 8.96 1.76 -4.94
CA ASP A 92 9.46 1.44 -6.29
C ASP A 92 9.92 2.72 -7.00
N ILE A 93 9.08 3.77 -6.99
CA ILE A 93 9.45 5.10 -7.51
C ILE A 93 10.67 5.63 -6.76
N GLY A 94 10.71 5.52 -5.44
CA GLY A 94 11.85 5.94 -4.60
C GLY A 94 13.16 5.23 -4.94
N ARG A 95 13.10 4.01 -5.45
CA ARG A 95 14.24 3.21 -5.92
C ARG A 95 14.58 3.45 -7.39
N GLY A 96 13.79 4.27 -8.08
CA GLY A 96 14.02 4.62 -9.47
C GLY A 96 13.67 3.50 -10.46
N TYR A 97 12.76 2.59 -10.10
CA TYR A 97 12.30 1.57 -11.03
C TYR A 97 11.44 2.21 -12.13
N PRO A 98 11.57 1.73 -13.38
CA PRO A 98 10.72 2.18 -14.49
C PRO A 98 9.24 1.92 -14.17
N ILE A 99 8.36 2.87 -14.49
CA ILE A 99 6.91 2.75 -14.22
C ILE A 99 6.33 1.46 -14.82
N ARG A 100 6.71 1.13 -16.05
CA ARG A 100 6.28 -0.11 -16.71
C ARG A 100 6.61 -1.36 -15.88
N ASP A 101 7.79 -1.40 -15.27
CA ASP A 101 8.23 -2.58 -14.51
C ASP A 101 7.46 -2.67 -13.16
N ILE A 102 7.11 -1.52 -12.58
CA ILE A 102 6.25 -1.45 -11.38
C ILE A 102 4.86 -1.98 -11.73
N VAL A 103 4.26 -1.50 -12.82
CA VAL A 103 2.93 -1.94 -13.28
C VAL A 103 2.91 -3.45 -13.55
N ASN A 104 3.93 -3.98 -14.24
CA ASN A 104 4.05 -5.41 -14.52
C ASN A 104 4.08 -6.24 -13.23
N ARG A 105 4.91 -5.86 -12.24
CA ARG A 105 4.96 -6.57 -10.95
C ARG A 105 3.65 -6.51 -10.18
N ILE A 106 2.98 -5.36 -10.15
CA ILE A 106 1.67 -5.23 -9.51
C ILE A 106 0.64 -6.10 -10.24
N SER A 107 0.68 -6.15 -11.57
CA SER A 107 -0.15 -7.06 -12.37
C SER A 107 0.14 -8.53 -12.01
N ASP A 108 1.40 -8.92 -11.88
CA ASP A 108 1.78 -10.29 -11.50
C ASP A 108 1.28 -10.66 -10.10
N ILE A 109 1.35 -9.72 -9.13
CA ILE A 109 0.76 -9.89 -7.79
C ILE A 109 -0.73 -10.16 -7.90
N ILE A 110 -1.46 -9.33 -8.65
CA ILE A 110 -2.91 -9.46 -8.83
C ILE A 110 -3.26 -10.80 -9.49
N MET A 111 -2.55 -11.16 -10.55
CA MET A 111 -2.75 -12.42 -11.26
C MET A 111 -2.50 -13.62 -10.36
N THR A 112 -1.44 -13.61 -9.57
CA THR A 112 -1.11 -14.67 -8.62
C THR A 112 -2.23 -14.82 -7.57
N VAL A 113 -2.70 -13.72 -6.99
CA VAL A 113 -3.83 -13.76 -6.04
C VAL A 113 -5.07 -14.36 -6.68
N ARG A 114 -5.40 -13.97 -7.91
CA ARG A 114 -6.57 -14.49 -8.62
C ARG A 114 -6.45 -15.96 -9.03
N GLN A 115 -5.25 -16.47 -9.17
CA GLN A 115 -5.00 -17.88 -9.50
C GLN A 115 -5.03 -18.76 -8.24
N GLU A 116 -4.40 -18.29 -7.17
CA GLU A 116 -4.23 -19.05 -5.92
C GLU A 116 -5.39 -18.89 -4.93
N SER A 117 -6.15 -17.80 -5.03
CA SER A 117 -7.28 -17.48 -4.15
C SER A 117 -8.46 -16.94 -4.95
N LEU A 118 -9.16 -17.86 -5.64
CA LEU A 118 -10.19 -17.56 -6.65
C LEU A 118 -11.37 -16.72 -6.13
N LEU A 119 -11.65 -16.77 -4.84
CA LEU A 119 -12.77 -16.06 -4.21
C LEU A 119 -12.36 -14.69 -3.65
N THR A 120 -11.07 -14.35 -3.67
CA THR A 120 -10.59 -13.06 -3.17
C THR A 120 -11.00 -11.93 -4.12
N GLU A 121 -11.75 -10.96 -3.61
CA GLU A 121 -11.93 -9.67 -4.28
C GLU A 121 -10.69 -8.81 -4.09
N VAL A 122 -10.13 -8.29 -5.18
CA VAL A 122 -8.91 -7.47 -5.13
C VAL A 122 -9.26 -6.00 -5.36
N TYR A 123 -8.95 -5.18 -4.38
CA TYR A 123 -9.04 -3.72 -4.42
C TYR A 123 -7.64 -3.13 -4.49
N LEU A 124 -7.37 -2.35 -5.53
CA LEU A 124 -6.09 -1.66 -5.73
C LEU A 124 -6.28 -0.17 -5.46
N LEU A 125 -5.65 0.34 -4.41
CA LEU A 125 -5.69 1.76 -4.09
C LEU A 125 -4.73 2.53 -4.98
N SER A 126 -5.10 3.75 -5.36
CA SER A 126 -4.15 4.69 -5.97
C SER A 126 -2.92 4.87 -5.09
N VAL A 127 -1.75 4.96 -5.66
CA VAL A 127 -0.53 5.41 -4.96
C VAL A 127 -0.74 6.86 -4.56
N PHE A 128 -0.45 7.19 -3.30
CA PHE A 128 -0.75 8.49 -2.72
C PHE A 128 0.23 9.58 -3.17
N PRO A 129 -0.20 10.86 -3.17
CA PRO A 129 0.68 11.97 -3.48
C PRO A 129 1.84 12.08 -2.49
N VAL A 130 2.89 12.78 -2.90
CA VAL A 130 3.99 13.23 -2.04
C VAL A 130 4.04 14.75 -1.98
N SER A 131 4.65 15.31 -0.95
CA SER A 131 4.92 16.75 -0.89
C SER A 131 6.34 17.04 -1.40
N GLU A 132 6.43 17.67 -2.56
CA GLU A 132 7.71 18.03 -3.19
C GLU A 132 8.31 19.32 -2.62
N LYS A 133 7.76 19.85 -1.51
CA LYS A 133 8.27 21.03 -0.83
C LYS A 133 9.70 20.76 -0.30
N SER A 134 10.57 21.77 -0.38
CA SER A 134 11.98 21.66 -0.04
C SER A 134 12.24 21.13 1.38
N GLN A 135 11.38 21.43 2.33
CA GLN A 135 11.46 20.95 3.70
C GLN A 135 11.37 19.42 3.82
N TYR A 136 10.74 18.75 2.85
CA TYR A 136 10.57 17.30 2.82
C TYR A 136 11.53 16.58 1.87
N ALA A 137 12.40 17.32 1.15
CA ALA A 137 13.27 16.76 0.12
C ALA A 137 14.15 15.59 0.60
N ALA A 138 14.61 15.63 1.85
CA ALA A 138 15.43 14.58 2.43
C ALA A 138 14.69 13.25 2.58
N LYS A 139 13.36 13.28 2.77
CA LYS A 139 12.50 12.10 2.91
C LYS A 139 11.91 11.67 1.58
N VAL A 140 11.35 12.59 0.84
CA VAL A 140 10.67 12.35 -0.46
C VAL A 140 11.67 11.91 -1.53
N LYS A 141 12.89 12.44 -1.52
CA LYS A 141 14.01 12.09 -2.42
C LYS A 141 13.63 12.31 -3.90
N ILE A 142 13.62 11.23 -4.70
CA ILE A 142 13.30 11.29 -6.14
C ILE A 142 11.81 11.09 -6.44
N ARG A 143 11.01 10.75 -5.44
CA ARG A 143 9.57 10.61 -5.62
C ARG A 143 8.97 11.95 -6.03
N ASN A 144 8.06 11.91 -6.98
CA ASN A 144 7.37 13.11 -7.47
C ASN A 144 5.96 12.74 -7.96
N ASN A 145 5.07 13.71 -7.94
CA ASN A 145 3.66 13.49 -8.29
C ASN A 145 3.44 13.24 -9.79
N ALA A 146 4.36 13.63 -10.66
CA ALA A 146 4.28 13.28 -12.07
C ALA A 146 4.44 11.76 -12.27
N SER A 147 5.44 11.14 -11.62
CA SER A 147 5.64 9.69 -11.65
C SER A 147 4.51 8.93 -10.94
N VAL A 148 3.98 9.46 -9.84
CA VAL A 148 2.82 8.87 -9.16
C VAL A 148 1.60 8.90 -10.06
N GLY A 149 1.32 10.03 -10.73
CA GLY A 149 0.21 10.17 -11.66
C GLY A 149 0.33 9.23 -12.87
N GLU A 150 1.54 9.10 -13.45
CA GLU A 150 1.79 8.13 -14.53
C GLU A 150 1.54 6.69 -14.09
N LEU A 151 2.01 6.33 -12.89
CA LEU A 151 1.77 5.01 -12.32
C LEU A 151 0.27 4.77 -12.11
N ASN A 152 -0.44 5.69 -11.45
CA ASN A 152 -1.86 5.56 -11.17
C ASN A 152 -2.72 5.44 -12.44
N GLN A 153 -2.40 6.17 -13.51
CA GLN A 153 -3.08 6.04 -14.80
C GLN A 153 -2.98 4.62 -15.37
N GLN A 154 -1.82 3.97 -15.23
CA GLN A 154 -1.64 2.61 -15.72
C GLN A 154 -2.26 1.57 -14.77
N LEU A 155 -2.24 1.81 -13.45
CA LEU A 155 -2.88 0.93 -12.47
C LEU A 155 -4.40 0.93 -12.59
N ALA A 156 -5.00 2.08 -12.91
CA ALA A 156 -6.46 2.23 -13.02
C ALA A 156 -7.10 1.37 -14.13
N VAL A 157 -6.31 0.92 -15.10
CA VAL A 157 -6.80 0.09 -16.21
C VAL A 157 -6.40 -1.38 -16.11
N LEU A 158 -5.78 -1.79 -14.99
CA LEU A 158 -5.40 -3.19 -14.79
C LEU A 158 -6.64 -4.08 -14.69
N PRO A 159 -6.65 -5.22 -15.39
CA PRO A 159 -7.78 -6.13 -15.34
C PRO A 159 -7.81 -6.91 -14.00
N GLY A 160 -9.01 -7.31 -13.61
CA GLY A 160 -9.19 -8.22 -12.48
C GLY A 160 -9.12 -7.59 -11.10
N VAL A 161 -9.16 -6.26 -11.01
CA VAL A 161 -9.21 -5.51 -9.75
C VAL A 161 -10.30 -4.45 -9.78
N THR A 162 -10.75 -4.05 -8.59
CA THR A 162 -11.47 -2.79 -8.39
C THR A 162 -10.44 -1.73 -8.02
N TYR A 163 -10.20 -0.78 -8.91
CA TYR A 163 -9.33 0.36 -8.61
C TYR A 163 -10.08 1.40 -7.80
N VAL A 164 -9.51 1.82 -6.68
CA VAL A 164 -10.08 2.83 -5.78
C VAL A 164 -9.16 4.03 -5.75
N ASP A 165 -9.59 5.12 -6.37
CA ASP A 165 -8.82 6.36 -6.41
C ASP A 165 -9.04 7.19 -5.14
N LEU A 166 -7.99 7.31 -4.35
CA LEU A 166 -7.97 8.07 -3.12
C LEU A 166 -7.01 9.29 -3.19
N TYR A 167 -6.40 9.52 -4.36
CA TYR A 167 -5.35 10.52 -4.54
C TYR A 167 -5.81 11.94 -4.15
N ASP A 168 -6.95 12.36 -4.69
CA ASP A 168 -7.46 13.73 -4.50
C ASP A 168 -7.91 14.03 -3.07
N TYR A 169 -8.25 13.00 -2.26
CA TYR A 169 -8.59 13.19 -0.85
C TYR A 169 -7.41 13.70 -0.02
N LEU A 170 -6.18 13.52 -0.52
CA LEU A 170 -4.95 13.83 0.20
C LEU A 170 -4.24 15.08 -0.33
N THR A 171 -4.71 15.65 -1.46
CA THR A 171 -4.01 16.76 -2.11
C THR A 171 -4.41 18.12 -1.58
N ASP A 172 -3.49 19.08 -1.66
CA ASP A 172 -3.76 20.50 -1.54
C ASP A 172 -4.13 21.12 -2.92
N ALA A 173 -4.42 22.41 -2.95
CA ALA A 173 -4.79 23.12 -4.17
C ALA A 173 -3.67 23.15 -5.25
N GLN A 174 -2.45 22.78 -4.91
CA GLN A 174 -1.31 22.68 -5.81
C GLN A 174 -1.06 21.23 -6.26
N GLY A 175 -1.93 20.28 -5.88
CA GLY A 175 -1.78 18.86 -6.22
C GLY A 175 -0.67 18.14 -5.43
N GLN A 176 -0.20 18.75 -4.32
CA GLN A 176 0.80 18.17 -3.44
C GLN A 176 0.12 17.45 -2.26
N LEU A 177 0.79 16.48 -1.66
CA LEU A 177 0.32 15.94 -0.39
C LEU A 177 0.16 17.08 0.63
N ASN A 178 -1.07 17.27 1.11
CA ASN A 178 -1.42 18.36 2.00
C ASN A 178 -0.64 18.27 3.33
N ASP A 179 -0.04 19.38 3.77
CA ASP A 179 0.78 19.41 4.99
C ASP A 179 0.02 18.96 6.25
N THR A 180 -1.31 19.11 6.29
CA THR A 180 -2.13 18.58 7.38
C THR A 180 -2.18 17.06 7.38
N TYR A 181 -2.03 16.44 6.22
CA TYR A 181 -2.18 14.99 6.03
C TYR A 181 -0.86 14.24 6.02
N THR A 182 0.27 14.93 6.23
CA THR A 182 1.60 14.29 6.25
C THR A 182 2.42 14.70 7.48
N THR A 183 3.36 13.85 7.83
CA THR A 183 4.36 14.13 8.88
C THR A 183 5.73 14.48 8.31
N ASP A 184 6.04 14.00 7.10
CA ASP A 184 7.38 14.08 6.50
C ASP A 184 7.36 14.22 4.97
N GLY A 185 6.20 14.55 4.41
CA GLY A 185 5.98 14.70 2.96
C GLY A 185 5.72 13.38 2.21
N LEU A 186 5.76 12.24 2.91
CA LEU A 186 5.57 10.90 2.35
C LEU A 186 4.55 10.10 3.16
N HIS A 187 4.75 9.98 4.48
CA HIS A 187 3.87 9.24 5.36
C HIS A 187 2.67 10.08 5.80
N LEU A 188 1.55 9.40 6.04
CA LEU A 188 0.34 10.09 6.47
C LEU A 188 0.37 10.42 7.97
N SER A 189 -0.16 11.58 8.30
CA SER A 189 -0.53 11.96 9.65
C SER A 189 -1.80 11.22 10.11
N PRO A 190 -2.16 11.27 11.41
CA PRO A 190 -3.47 10.79 11.87
C PRO A 190 -4.65 11.39 11.12
N GLN A 191 -4.58 12.66 10.72
CA GLN A 191 -5.61 13.34 9.94
C GLN A 191 -5.68 12.80 8.51
N GLY A 192 -4.51 12.46 7.90
CA GLY A 192 -4.45 11.81 6.58
C GLY A 192 -5.15 10.46 6.56
N TYR A 193 -4.94 9.62 7.59
CA TYR A 193 -5.69 8.37 7.70
C TYR A 193 -7.18 8.58 8.00
N GLN A 194 -7.53 9.61 8.77
CA GLN A 194 -8.91 9.91 9.09
C GLN A 194 -9.74 10.30 7.85
N VAL A 195 -9.16 11.11 6.94
CA VAL A 195 -9.87 11.54 5.73
C VAL A 195 -10.10 10.39 4.75
N LEU A 196 -9.26 9.36 4.76
CA LEU A 196 -9.41 8.16 3.92
C LEU A 196 -10.42 7.15 4.48
N ALA A 197 -10.79 7.25 5.74
CA ALA A 197 -11.61 6.23 6.40
C ALA A 197 -12.99 6.07 5.73
N GLU A 198 -13.71 7.16 5.48
CA GLU A 198 -15.04 7.11 4.87
C GLU A 198 -15.04 6.58 3.43
N PRO A 199 -14.19 7.09 2.50
CA PRO A 199 -14.14 6.51 1.16
C PRO A 199 -13.72 5.03 1.15
N ILE A 200 -12.79 4.61 2.01
CA ILE A 200 -12.41 3.19 2.11
C ILE A 200 -13.58 2.33 2.62
N LYS A 201 -14.32 2.77 3.62
CA LYS A 201 -15.50 2.03 4.10
C LYS A 201 -16.52 1.86 3.00
N LYS A 202 -16.91 2.97 2.37
CA LYS A 202 -17.95 3.01 1.34
C LYS A 202 -17.60 2.16 0.11
N GLU A 203 -16.35 2.21 -0.36
CA GLU A 203 -15.97 1.56 -1.62
C GLU A 203 -15.53 0.09 -1.43
N ILE A 204 -15.13 -0.29 -0.20
CA ILE A 204 -14.48 -1.58 0.03
C ILE A 204 -15.21 -2.43 1.08
N LEU A 205 -15.70 -1.83 2.15
CA LEU A 205 -16.22 -2.58 3.30
C LEU A 205 -17.75 -2.73 3.29
N GLU A 206 -18.47 -1.79 2.69
CA GLU A 206 -19.93 -1.78 2.52
C GLU A 206 -20.33 -2.30 1.15
#